data_2f3a5c423d778214a1b2499ab82571ac
#
_entry.id   2f3a5c423d778214a1b2499ab82571ac
#
_cell.length_a   1.000
_cell.length_b   1.000
_cell.length_c   1.000
_cell.angle_alpha   90.00
_cell.angle_beta   90.00
_cell.angle_gamma   90.00
#
_symmetry.space_group_name_H-M   'P 1'
#
loop_
_entity.id
_entity.type
_entity.pdbx_description
1 polymer ?
#
loop_
_entity_poly.entity_id
_entity_poly.type
_entity_poly.pdbx_seq_one_letter_code
_entity_poly.pdbx_strand_id
1 'polypeptide(L)'
;MTRIYVGPSTLYDLGQVGELSLLDSFDGDVVIPEAVVDAVDVEPAATNLEGYLSSSDVETATDEEYAEQARSLLGRPVGTSVAVVAGVLAHRDPEDRTAVAVLSQDRTVRRLAQGLGAEVSSSFGVVVRATLEDKYLKPSQAKRIIRRIDQHGLHMTGELRERAVGEVAE
;
A
#
# COMPACT_ATOMS: atom_id res chain seq x y z
N MET A 1 -16.90 -0.27 -6.77
CA MET A 1 -15.70 0.57 -6.93
C MET A 1 -14.83 0.40 -5.71
N THR A 2 -13.55 0.24 -5.90
CA THR A 2 -12.58 0.08 -4.81
C THR A 2 -11.54 1.19 -4.88
N ARG A 3 -11.20 1.78 -3.74
CA ARG A 3 -10.12 2.75 -3.62
C ARG A 3 -9.02 2.12 -2.78
N ILE A 4 -7.80 2.20 -3.28
CA ILE A 4 -6.63 1.53 -2.68
C ILE A 4 -5.66 2.61 -2.20
N TYR A 5 -5.61 2.82 -0.89
CA TYR A 5 -4.72 3.79 -0.26
C TYR A 5 -3.39 3.14 0.07
N VAL A 6 -2.31 3.72 -0.43
CA VAL A 6 -0.97 3.14 -0.29
C VAL A 6 -0.14 3.98 0.67
N GLY A 7 0.39 3.34 1.69
CA GLY A 7 1.30 3.97 2.64
C GLY A 7 2.76 3.94 2.18
N PRO A 8 3.64 4.71 2.85
CA PRO A 8 5.03 4.87 2.40
C PRO A 8 5.84 3.58 2.45
N SER A 9 5.60 2.71 3.43
CA SER A 9 6.36 1.45 3.55
C SER A 9 6.20 0.56 2.32
N THR A 10 4.99 0.45 1.80
CA THR A 10 4.71 -0.33 0.59
C THR A 10 5.36 0.30 -0.64
N LEU A 11 5.34 1.63 -0.75
CA LEU A 11 6.00 2.33 -1.84
C LEU A 11 7.51 2.17 -1.81
N TYR A 12 8.12 2.18 -0.63
CA TYR A 12 9.55 1.90 -0.49
C TYR A 12 9.88 0.48 -0.92
N ASP A 13 9.14 -0.50 -0.40
CA ASP A 13 9.40 -1.90 -0.71
C ASP A 13 9.32 -2.17 -2.22
N LEU A 14 8.25 -1.74 -2.85
CA LEU A 14 8.06 -1.94 -4.30
C LEU A 14 8.95 -1.01 -5.12
N GLY A 15 9.15 0.22 -4.69
CA GLY A 15 9.96 1.20 -5.38
C GLY A 15 11.44 0.85 -5.40
N GLN A 16 11.99 0.34 -4.29
CA GLN A 16 13.39 -0.06 -4.22
C GLN A 16 13.74 -1.21 -5.16
N VAL A 17 12.78 -2.05 -5.47
CA VAL A 17 12.98 -3.19 -6.38
C VAL A 17 12.39 -2.96 -7.78
N GLY A 18 11.86 -1.77 -8.06
CA GLY A 18 11.36 -1.41 -9.38
C GLY A 18 10.04 -2.09 -9.76
N GLU A 19 9.19 -2.41 -8.80
CA GLU A 19 7.96 -3.18 -9.02
C GLU A 19 6.68 -2.42 -8.64
N LEU A 20 6.70 -1.09 -8.71
CA LEU A 20 5.51 -0.27 -8.40
C LEU A 20 4.32 -0.58 -9.32
N SER A 21 4.57 -1.03 -10.55
CA SER A 21 3.51 -1.40 -11.49
C SER A 21 2.62 -2.55 -11.00
N LEU A 22 3.06 -3.32 -10.00
CA LEU A 22 2.21 -4.34 -9.37
C LEU A 22 0.99 -3.74 -8.69
N LEU A 23 1.02 -2.46 -8.33
CA LEU A 23 -0.16 -1.76 -7.80
C LEU A 23 -1.30 -1.71 -8.81
N ASP A 24 -0.99 -1.75 -10.10
CA ASP A 24 -1.99 -1.73 -11.17
C ASP A 24 -2.70 -3.08 -11.35
N SER A 25 -2.21 -4.14 -10.70
CA SER A 25 -2.86 -5.46 -10.72
C SER A 25 -4.15 -5.50 -9.90
N PHE A 26 -4.36 -4.54 -9.01
CA PHE A 26 -5.59 -4.45 -8.25
C PHE A 26 -6.72 -3.89 -9.12
N ASP A 27 -7.92 -4.42 -8.93
CA ASP A 27 -9.13 -3.89 -9.56
C ASP A 27 -9.67 -2.73 -8.71
N GLY A 28 -9.22 -1.52 -9.00
CA GLY A 28 -9.61 -0.33 -8.27
C GLY A 28 -8.72 0.86 -8.56
N ASP A 29 -9.05 1.98 -7.94
CA ASP A 29 -8.31 3.22 -8.10
C ASP A 29 -7.22 3.32 -7.04
N VAL A 30 -5.98 3.43 -7.49
CA VAL A 30 -4.83 3.62 -6.60
C VAL A 30 -4.79 5.08 -6.16
N VAL A 31 -4.69 5.28 -4.84
CA VAL A 31 -4.59 6.60 -4.22
C VAL A 31 -3.31 6.67 -3.40
N ILE A 32 -2.44 7.59 -3.74
CA ILE A 32 -1.20 7.85 -2.99
C ILE A 32 -1.27 9.31 -2.54
N PRO A 33 -1.71 9.58 -1.29
CA PRO A 33 -1.82 10.96 -0.81
C PRO A 33 -0.51 11.74 -0.95
N GLU A 34 -0.58 13.04 -1.18
CA GLU A 34 0.62 13.87 -1.36
C GLU A 34 1.62 13.73 -0.22
N ALA A 35 1.15 13.67 1.02
CA ALA A 35 2.04 13.47 2.17
C ALA A 35 2.84 12.17 2.06
N VAL A 36 2.26 11.13 1.47
CA VAL A 36 2.92 9.85 1.23
C VAL A 36 3.94 9.98 0.10
N VAL A 37 3.56 10.64 -1.00
CA VAL A 37 4.49 10.91 -2.11
C VAL A 37 5.73 11.65 -1.60
N ASP A 38 5.52 12.70 -0.82
CA ASP A 38 6.61 13.53 -0.28
C ASP A 38 7.51 12.78 0.70
N ALA A 39 6.99 11.76 1.36
CA ALA A 39 7.75 10.95 2.33
C ALA A 39 8.71 9.97 1.64
N VAL A 40 8.49 9.63 0.38
CA VAL A 40 9.35 8.71 -0.37
C VAL A 40 10.49 9.50 -1.01
N ASP A 41 11.57 9.67 -0.27
CA ASP A 41 12.69 10.53 -0.62
C ASP A 41 14.04 9.81 -0.76
N VAL A 42 14.06 8.49 -0.71
CA VAL A 42 15.25 7.65 -0.85
C VAL A 42 15.27 7.01 -2.24
N GLU A 43 16.45 7.04 -2.88
CA GLU A 43 16.64 6.41 -4.20
C GLU A 43 16.93 4.90 -4.07
N PRO A 44 16.51 4.07 -5.04
CA PRO A 44 15.84 4.41 -6.29
C PRO A 44 14.32 4.56 -6.17
N ALA A 45 13.73 4.34 -5.00
CA ALA A 45 12.28 4.41 -4.81
C ALA A 45 11.69 5.76 -5.22
N ALA A 46 12.35 6.87 -4.88
CA ALA A 46 11.85 8.21 -5.21
C ALA A 46 11.73 8.42 -6.72
N THR A 47 12.75 8.09 -7.49
CA THR A 47 12.72 8.20 -8.96
C THR A 47 11.72 7.24 -9.58
N ASN A 48 11.66 6.00 -9.08
CA ASN A 48 10.71 5.00 -9.56
C ASN A 48 9.25 5.43 -9.28
N LEU A 49 9.00 6.03 -8.13
CA LEU A 49 7.67 6.56 -7.80
C LEU A 49 7.28 7.71 -8.74
N GLU A 50 8.19 8.63 -9.00
CA GLU A 50 7.96 9.72 -9.94
C GLU A 50 7.58 9.20 -11.33
N GLY A 51 8.29 8.19 -11.83
CA GLY A 51 7.99 7.52 -13.08
C GLY A 51 6.63 6.84 -13.08
N TYR A 52 6.30 6.16 -11.99
CA TYR A 52 5.01 5.50 -11.83
C TYR A 52 3.85 6.51 -11.86
N LEU A 53 3.97 7.61 -11.13
CA LEU A 53 2.95 8.66 -11.09
C LEU A 53 2.75 9.31 -12.47
N SER A 54 3.80 9.40 -13.29
CA SER A 54 3.73 9.98 -14.63
C SER A 54 3.08 9.04 -15.65
N SER A 55 3.17 7.73 -15.45
CA SER A 55 2.72 6.71 -16.41
C SER A 55 1.41 6.02 -16.03
N SER A 56 0.92 6.21 -14.82
CA SER A 56 -0.28 5.55 -14.30
C SER A 56 -1.30 6.58 -13.83
N ASP A 57 -2.58 6.16 -13.84
CA ASP A 57 -3.68 7.00 -13.37
C ASP A 57 -3.80 6.84 -11.85
N VAL A 58 -3.08 7.67 -11.11
CA VAL A 58 -3.01 7.63 -9.66
C VAL A 58 -3.53 8.94 -9.08
N GLU A 59 -4.46 8.84 -8.12
CA GLU A 59 -4.93 10.00 -7.39
C GLU A 59 -3.97 10.33 -6.25
N THR A 60 -3.71 11.62 -6.05
CA THR A 60 -2.84 12.12 -4.98
C THR A 60 -3.57 13.05 -4.01
N ALA A 61 -4.85 13.29 -4.23
CA ALA A 61 -5.64 14.16 -3.36
C ALA A 61 -5.74 13.59 -1.94
N THR A 62 -5.76 14.49 -0.97
CA THR A 62 -5.91 14.17 0.44
C THR A 62 -7.30 14.55 0.91
N ASP A 63 -7.92 13.70 1.73
CA ASP A 63 -9.24 13.96 2.33
C ASP A 63 -9.07 14.80 3.60
N GLU A 64 -8.70 16.07 3.44
CA GLU A 64 -8.34 16.98 4.54
C GLU A 64 -9.47 17.18 5.55
N GLU A 65 -10.70 17.09 5.10
CA GLU A 65 -11.89 17.18 5.95
C GLU A 65 -11.87 16.15 7.10
N TYR A 66 -11.24 14.99 6.88
CA TYR A 66 -11.16 13.92 7.86
C TYR A 66 -9.82 13.87 8.60
N ALA A 67 -8.91 14.77 8.30
CA ALA A 67 -7.56 14.74 8.86
C ALA A 67 -7.55 14.87 10.39
N GLU A 68 -8.38 15.74 10.95
CA GLU A 68 -8.45 15.94 12.41
C GLU A 68 -8.98 14.71 13.13
N GLN A 69 -10.01 14.06 12.57
CA GLN A 69 -10.54 12.82 13.12
C GLN A 69 -9.51 11.71 13.05
N ALA A 70 -8.80 11.58 11.92
CA ALA A 70 -7.74 10.60 11.74
C ALA A 70 -6.61 10.83 12.75
N ARG A 71 -6.21 12.06 12.95
CA ARG A 71 -5.18 12.43 13.91
C ARG A 71 -5.57 12.05 15.33
N SER A 72 -6.81 12.30 15.71
CA SER A 72 -7.35 11.93 17.01
C SER A 72 -7.36 10.43 17.24
N LEU A 73 -7.79 9.65 16.24
CA LEU A 73 -7.84 8.19 16.33
C LEU A 73 -6.46 7.55 16.38
N LEU A 74 -5.50 8.09 15.62
CA LEU A 74 -4.14 7.56 15.58
C LEU A 74 -3.28 8.01 16.77
N GLY A 75 -3.59 9.15 17.36
CA GLY A 75 -2.72 9.77 18.35
C GLY A 75 -1.39 10.22 17.75
N ARG A 76 -1.39 10.62 16.48
CA ARG A 76 -0.20 11.04 15.73
C ARG A 76 -0.43 12.42 15.09
N PRO A 77 0.64 13.21 14.87
CA PRO A 77 0.52 14.47 14.16
C PRO A 77 0.18 14.26 12.68
N VAL A 78 -0.22 15.32 12.01
CA VAL A 78 -0.47 15.31 10.57
C VAL A 78 0.74 14.74 9.83
N GLY A 79 0.51 13.83 8.91
CA GLY A 79 1.55 13.12 8.16
C GLY A 79 0.98 11.98 7.32
N THR A 80 1.82 11.04 6.98
CA THR A 80 1.46 9.92 6.08
C THR A 80 0.35 9.05 6.63
N SER A 81 0.45 8.64 7.90
CA SER A 81 -0.57 7.79 8.54
C SER A 81 -1.92 8.49 8.60
N VAL A 82 -1.93 9.77 8.95
CA VAL A 82 -3.14 10.59 9.02
C VAL A 82 -3.79 10.68 7.63
N ALA A 83 -3.00 10.91 6.59
CA ALA A 83 -3.51 11.02 5.22
C ALA A 83 -4.19 9.72 4.76
N VAL A 84 -3.59 8.57 5.04
CA VAL A 84 -4.16 7.26 4.69
C VAL A 84 -5.46 7.00 5.46
N VAL A 85 -5.48 7.22 6.76
CA VAL A 85 -6.66 6.98 7.60
C VAL A 85 -7.79 7.97 7.26
N ALA A 86 -7.47 9.21 6.92
CA ALA A 86 -8.46 10.18 6.46
C ALA A 86 -9.18 9.66 5.20
N GLY A 87 -8.46 9.04 4.29
CA GLY A 87 -9.06 8.39 3.12
C GLY A 87 -10.04 7.28 3.49
N VAL A 88 -9.71 6.45 4.46
CA VAL A 88 -10.62 5.40 4.95
C VAL A 88 -11.89 6.03 5.55
N LEU A 89 -11.74 7.06 6.37
CA LEU A 89 -12.86 7.75 7.00
C LEU A 89 -13.80 8.40 5.99
N ALA A 90 -13.27 8.90 4.88
CA ALA A 90 -14.04 9.56 3.83
C ALA A 90 -15.08 8.63 3.17
N HIS A 91 -14.87 7.31 3.23
CA HIS A 91 -15.74 6.31 2.60
C HIS A 91 -16.45 5.42 3.62
N ARG A 92 -16.62 5.90 4.82
CA ARG A 92 -17.18 5.11 5.91
C ARG A 92 -18.72 5.15 5.99
N ASP A 93 -19.34 6.08 5.32
CA ASP A 93 -20.79 6.21 5.31
C ASP A 93 -21.41 4.94 4.73
N PRO A 94 -22.43 4.32 5.40
CA PRO A 94 -23.11 3.13 4.86
C PRO A 94 -23.76 3.33 3.50
N GLU A 95 -24.09 4.55 3.13
CA GLU A 95 -24.63 4.86 1.81
C GLU A 95 -23.54 4.93 0.74
N ASP A 96 -22.29 5.16 1.13
CA ASP A 96 -21.15 5.12 0.24
C ASP A 96 -20.76 3.65 -0.01
N ARG A 97 -20.94 3.20 -1.24
CA ARG A 97 -20.66 1.80 -1.63
C ARG A 97 -19.24 1.59 -2.08
N THR A 98 -18.36 2.54 -1.86
CA THR A 98 -16.94 2.42 -2.18
C THR A 98 -16.27 1.47 -1.18
N ALA A 99 -15.69 0.39 -1.68
CA ALA A 99 -14.82 -0.45 -0.88
C ALA A 99 -13.45 0.23 -0.73
N VAL A 100 -12.82 0.05 0.41
CA VAL A 100 -11.51 0.64 0.69
C VAL A 100 -10.51 -0.46 1.06
N ALA A 101 -9.35 -0.42 0.44
CA ALA A 101 -8.21 -1.24 0.81
C ALA A 101 -7.04 -0.33 1.22
N VAL A 102 -6.25 -0.77 2.18
CA VAL A 102 -5.05 -0.06 2.64
C VAL A 102 -3.84 -0.98 2.52
N LEU A 103 -2.83 -0.51 1.83
CA LEU A 103 -1.55 -1.19 1.69
C LEU A 103 -0.53 -0.50 2.61
N SER A 104 -0.25 -1.14 3.73
CA SER A 104 0.65 -0.57 4.74
C SER A 104 1.26 -1.68 5.59
N GLN A 105 2.48 -1.46 6.06
CA GLN A 105 3.11 -2.32 7.05
C GLN A 105 3.04 -1.72 8.45
N ASP A 106 2.53 -0.49 8.59
CA ASP A 106 2.33 0.15 9.89
C ASP A 106 1.21 -0.55 10.65
N ARG A 107 1.57 -1.18 11.76
CA ARG A 107 0.64 -2.00 12.55
C ARG A 107 -0.55 -1.19 13.07
N THR A 108 -0.34 0.03 13.52
CA THR A 108 -1.41 0.89 14.05
C THR A 108 -2.38 1.29 12.94
N VAL A 109 -1.86 1.69 11.78
CA VAL A 109 -2.68 2.02 10.60
C VAL A 109 -3.50 0.81 10.16
N ARG A 110 -2.89 -0.37 10.09
CA ARG A 110 -3.57 -1.61 9.69
C ARG A 110 -4.72 -1.96 10.62
N ARG A 111 -4.48 -1.91 11.92
CA ARG A 111 -5.52 -2.22 12.92
C ARG A 111 -6.68 -1.23 12.87
N LEU A 112 -6.37 0.05 12.78
CA LEU A 112 -7.38 1.09 12.72
C LEU A 112 -8.20 1.00 11.42
N ALA A 113 -7.53 0.87 10.28
CA ALA A 113 -8.20 0.74 8.98
C ALA A 113 -9.12 -0.48 8.96
N GLN A 114 -8.65 -1.62 9.45
CA GLN A 114 -9.43 -2.85 9.53
C GLN A 114 -10.66 -2.68 10.44
N GLY A 115 -10.49 -2.03 11.59
CA GLY A 115 -11.60 -1.71 12.50
C GLY A 115 -12.61 -0.75 11.89
N LEU A 116 -12.21 0.06 10.93
CA LEU A 116 -13.09 0.97 10.17
C LEU A 116 -13.73 0.30 8.94
N GLY A 117 -13.46 -0.98 8.70
CA GLY A 117 -14.07 -1.74 7.62
C GLY A 117 -13.24 -1.86 6.34
N ALA A 118 -12.02 -1.35 6.31
CA ALA A 118 -11.14 -1.48 5.16
C ALA A 118 -10.44 -2.85 5.15
N GLU A 119 -10.15 -3.35 3.95
CA GLU A 119 -9.22 -4.46 3.80
C GLU A 119 -7.79 -3.94 3.97
N VAL A 120 -6.90 -4.74 4.55
CA VAL A 120 -5.51 -4.36 4.73
C VAL A 120 -4.58 -5.41 4.15
N SER A 121 -3.49 -4.96 3.55
CA SER A 121 -2.47 -5.82 2.98
C SER A 121 -1.08 -5.18 3.14
N SER A 122 -0.05 -5.95 2.84
CA SER A 122 1.35 -5.53 2.90
C SER A 122 1.99 -5.58 1.52
N SER A 123 3.25 -5.17 1.43
CA SER A 123 4.05 -5.29 0.21
C SER A 123 4.07 -6.72 -0.32
N PHE A 124 4.19 -7.71 0.56
CA PHE A 124 4.14 -9.12 0.17
C PHE A 124 2.76 -9.54 -0.30
N GLY A 125 1.72 -9.04 0.37
CA GLY A 125 0.35 -9.30 -0.04
C GLY A 125 0.08 -8.83 -1.47
N VAL A 126 0.67 -7.72 -1.88
CA VAL A 126 0.59 -7.23 -3.26
C VAL A 126 1.19 -8.25 -4.24
N VAL A 127 2.39 -8.76 -3.93
CA VAL A 127 3.08 -9.73 -4.78
C VAL A 127 2.32 -11.06 -4.83
N VAL A 128 1.85 -11.54 -3.68
CA VAL A 128 1.08 -12.79 -3.58
C VAL A 128 -0.21 -12.67 -4.38
N ARG A 129 -0.93 -11.57 -4.23
CA ARG A 129 -2.18 -11.33 -4.97
C ARG A 129 -1.95 -11.33 -6.48
N ALA A 130 -0.90 -10.67 -6.94
CA ALA A 130 -0.57 -10.62 -8.37
C ALA A 130 -0.28 -12.01 -8.95
N THR A 131 0.12 -12.96 -8.12
CA THR A 131 0.39 -14.34 -8.52
C THR A 131 -0.86 -15.22 -8.45
N LEU A 132 -1.55 -15.20 -7.31
CA LEU A 132 -2.62 -16.16 -7.00
C LEU A 132 -3.98 -15.73 -7.54
N GLU A 133 -4.33 -14.46 -7.40
CA GLU A 133 -5.66 -13.97 -7.78
C GLU A 133 -5.69 -13.42 -9.20
N ASP A 134 -4.75 -12.56 -9.52
CA ASP A 134 -4.75 -11.84 -10.80
C ASP A 134 -3.93 -12.56 -11.88
N LYS A 135 -3.14 -13.56 -11.50
CA LYS A 135 -2.23 -14.31 -12.39
C LYS A 135 -1.30 -13.40 -13.22
N TYR A 136 -0.98 -12.26 -12.65
CA TYR A 136 -0.10 -11.28 -13.29
C TYR A 136 1.36 -11.72 -13.27
N LEU A 137 1.75 -12.48 -12.25
CA LEU A 137 3.10 -13.00 -12.07
C LEU A 137 3.11 -14.52 -12.04
N LYS A 138 4.20 -15.11 -12.54
CA LYS A 138 4.50 -16.52 -12.31
C LYS A 138 5.08 -16.69 -10.90
N PRO A 139 4.88 -17.86 -10.24
CA PRO A 139 5.43 -18.12 -8.91
C PRO A 139 6.94 -17.85 -8.79
N SER A 140 7.73 -18.20 -9.81
CA SER A 140 9.18 -17.95 -9.80
C SER A 140 9.51 -16.47 -9.80
N GLN A 141 8.75 -15.66 -10.52
CA GLN A 141 8.92 -14.21 -10.55
C GLN A 141 8.56 -13.60 -9.20
N ALA A 142 7.44 -14.03 -8.62
CA ALA A 142 6.99 -13.56 -7.31
C ALA A 142 8.00 -13.86 -6.21
N LYS A 143 8.56 -15.07 -6.17
CA LYS A 143 9.60 -15.46 -5.22
C LYS A 143 10.84 -14.57 -5.34
N ARG A 144 11.25 -14.26 -6.56
CA ARG A 144 12.40 -13.40 -6.81
C ARG A 144 12.14 -11.98 -6.31
N ILE A 145 10.95 -11.44 -6.57
CA ILE A 145 10.55 -10.11 -6.10
C ILE A 145 10.53 -10.06 -4.58
N ILE A 146 9.94 -11.05 -3.92
CA ILE A 146 9.89 -11.13 -2.46
C ILE A 146 11.30 -11.15 -1.86
N ARG A 147 12.22 -11.93 -2.44
CA ARG A 147 13.61 -11.96 -1.98
C ARG A 147 14.29 -10.60 -2.14
N ARG A 148 14.05 -9.91 -3.24
CA ARG A 148 14.60 -8.57 -3.47
C ARG A 148 14.03 -7.56 -2.46
N ILE A 149 12.74 -7.62 -2.17
CA ILE A 149 12.13 -6.78 -1.13
C ILE A 149 12.77 -7.08 0.23
N ASP A 150 12.99 -8.33 0.56
CA ASP A 150 13.64 -8.73 1.82
C ASP A 150 15.06 -8.15 1.93
N GLN A 151 15.80 -8.07 0.82
CA GLN A 151 17.17 -7.57 0.80
C GLN A 151 17.26 -6.04 0.76
N HIS A 152 16.32 -5.37 0.11
CA HIS A 152 16.39 -3.95 -0.21
C HIS A 152 15.24 -3.11 0.31
N GLY A 153 14.16 -3.74 0.73
CA GLY A 153 12.98 -3.06 1.28
C GLY A 153 13.11 -2.74 2.77
N LEU A 154 12.00 -2.33 3.37
CA LEU A 154 11.92 -1.97 4.77
C LEU A 154 11.29 -3.09 5.60
N HIS A 155 11.92 -3.44 6.72
CA HIS A 155 11.30 -4.14 7.86
C HIS A 155 10.62 -5.50 7.60
N MET A 156 11.31 -6.42 6.95
CA MET A 156 10.81 -7.76 6.86
C MET A 156 11.32 -8.66 7.96
N THR A 157 10.40 -9.34 8.65
CA THR A 157 10.79 -10.45 9.51
C THR A 157 10.94 -11.73 8.68
N GLY A 158 11.86 -12.61 9.07
CA GLY A 158 12.05 -13.89 8.38
C GLY A 158 10.78 -14.73 8.30
N GLU A 159 9.95 -14.69 9.35
CA GLU A 159 8.67 -15.40 9.39
C GLU A 159 7.70 -14.94 8.30
N LEU A 160 7.53 -13.63 8.12
CA LEU A 160 6.67 -13.09 7.08
C LEU A 160 7.17 -13.45 5.68
N ARG A 161 8.48 -13.41 5.51
CA ARG A 161 9.11 -13.83 4.25
C ARG A 161 8.83 -15.29 3.92
N GLU A 162 9.03 -16.20 4.87
CA GLU A 162 8.78 -17.62 4.67
C GLU A 162 7.32 -17.90 4.33
N ARG A 163 6.40 -17.25 5.00
CA ARG A 163 4.97 -17.38 4.71
C ARG A 163 4.63 -16.90 3.30
N ALA A 164 5.13 -15.74 2.91
CA ALA A 164 4.86 -15.18 1.58
C ALA A 164 5.46 -16.07 0.47
N VAL A 165 6.69 -16.57 0.66
CA VAL A 165 7.30 -17.48 -0.31
C VAL A 165 6.54 -18.81 -0.37
N GLY A 166 6.06 -19.31 0.76
CA GLY A 166 5.23 -20.52 0.81
C GLY A 166 3.93 -20.36 0.03
N GLU A 167 3.23 -19.24 0.22
CA GLU A 167 1.98 -18.96 -0.49
C GLU A 167 2.15 -18.88 -2.01
N VAL A 168 3.24 -18.30 -2.51
CA VAL A 168 3.48 -18.22 -3.95
C VAL A 168 4.07 -19.50 -4.54
N ALA A 169 4.45 -20.46 -3.72
CA ALA A 169 4.94 -21.76 -4.19
C ALA A 169 3.82 -22.72 -4.62
N GLU A 170 2.62 -22.47 -4.16
CA GLU A 170 1.42 -23.22 -4.52
C GLU A 170 0.85 -22.70 -5.84
#